data_0baee2f3ee02b3ac434a422b74bc9b48
#
_entry.id   0baee2f3ee02b3ac434a422b74bc9b48
#
_cell.length_a   1.000
_cell.length_b   1.000
_cell.length_c   1.000
_cell.angle_alpha   90.00
_cell.angle_beta   90.00
_cell.angle_gamma   90.00
#
_symmetry.space_group_name_H-M   'P 1'
#
loop_
_entity.id
_entity.type
_entity.pdbx_description
1 polymer ?
#
loop_
_entity_poly.entity_id
_entity_poly.type
_entity_poly.pdbx_seq_one_letter_code
_entity_poly.pdbx_strand_id
1 'polypeptide(L)'
;IRQMTLRNRIMMAPMQTNVGKRTRRGIPYYTERGKGGIGAIACAAVPVDIMVSDKVWGKEGALAEFVNGMRRLTDEVHKTGAKIGLQLMHNNYYPAGMAIDDMTGHAICPSAVVEPDPPRHPWTTAGQKLNEATVAEIKGIIEKFALGAKSVKAAGYDFVIFHRAHGYLPCQ
;
A
#
# COMPACT_ATOMS: atom_id res chain seq x y z
N ILE A 1 -14.58 -14.72 4.36
CA ILE A 1 -13.65 -14.86 3.23
C ILE A 1 -12.68 -16.00 3.57
N ARG A 2 -12.75 -17.12 2.85
CA ARG A 2 -12.09 -18.37 3.23
C ARG A 2 -12.40 -18.72 4.69
N GLN A 3 -11.39 -18.77 5.56
CA GLN A 3 -11.55 -19.10 6.98
C GLN A 3 -11.77 -17.87 7.88
N MET A 4 -11.69 -16.64 7.32
CA MET A 4 -11.89 -15.42 8.10
C MET A 4 -13.37 -15.15 8.34
N THR A 5 -13.77 -15.08 9.60
CA THR A 5 -15.12 -14.72 10.01
C THR A 5 -15.17 -13.24 10.40
N LEU A 6 -16.18 -12.53 9.94
CA LEU A 6 -16.49 -11.16 10.31
C LEU A 6 -17.75 -11.14 11.19
N ARG A 7 -17.78 -10.30 12.22
CA ARG A 7 -18.96 -10.14 13.08
C ARG A 7 -20.17 -9.53 12.38
N ASN A 8 -19.93 -8.80 11.26
CA ASN A 8 -20.97 -8.25 10.38
C ASN A 8 -20.37 -7.93 8.98
N ARG A 9 -21.21 -7.44 8.07
CA ARG A 9 -20.83 -7.10 6.68
C ARG A 9 -20.37 -5.65 6.49
N ILE A 10 -20.19 -4.87 7.56
CA ILE A 10 -19.78 -3.47 7.46
C ILE A 10 -18.26 -3.44 7.45
N MET A 11 -17.68 -2.84 6.41
CA MET A 11 -16.24 -2.67 6.26
C MET A 11 -15.92 -1.20 5.97
N MET A 12 -14.97 -0.64 6.71
CA MET A 12 -14.39 0.65 6.40
C MET A 12 -13.51 0.53 5.14
N ALA A 13 -13.82 1.29 4.10
CA ALA A 13 -13.02 1.35 2.90
C ALA A 13 -11.63 1.98 3.15
N PRO A 14 -10.60 1.62 2.37
CA PRO A 14 -9.28 2.25 2.50
C PRO A 14 -9.35 3.72 2.11
N MET A 15 -8.87 4.59 3.00
CA MET A 15 -8.82 6.04 2.79
C MET A 15 -7.45 6.59 3.18
N GLN A 16 -6.89 7.46 2.33
CA GLN A 16 -5.66 8.19 2.65
C GLN A 16 -6.00 9.35 3.59
N THR A 17 -5.76 9.14 4.86
CA THR A 17 -6.19 10.07 5.94
C THR A 17 -5.11 11.05 6.38
N ASN A 18 -3.87 10.85 5.96
CA ASN A 18 -2.69 11.61 6.39
C ASN A 18 -2.42 11.64 7.92
N VAL A 19 -3.12 10.80 8.69
CA VAL A 19 -2.90 10.72 10.16
C VAL A 19 -1.76 9.76 10.55
N GLY A 20 -1.19 9.04 9.59
CA GLY A 20 -0.10 8.09 9.82
C GLY A 20 -0.52 6.86 10.64
N LYS A 21 -0.51 5.69 10.04
CA LYS A 21 -1.06 4.44 10.64
C LYS A 21 -0.41 4.06 11.97
N ARG A 22 0.89 4.35 12.14
CA ARG A 22 1.70 3.98 13.32
C ARG A 22 1.78 5.08 14.37
N THR A 23 1.13 6.22 14.16
CA THR A 23 1.26 7.40 15.00
C THR A 23 0.30 7.38 16.18
N ARG A 24 0.52 8.31 17.12
CA ARG A 24 -0.40 8.61 18.22
C ARG A 24 -1.82 8.95 17.73
N ARG A 25 -1.98 9.48 16.51
CA ARG A 25 -3.29 9.80 15.92
C ARG A 25 -3.86 8.62 15.13
N GLY A 26 -3.02 7.87 14.41
CA GLY A 26 -3.46 6.80 13.53
C GLY A 26 -4.03 5.61 14.29
N ILE A 27 -3.37 5.16 15.35
CA ILE A 27 -3.84 4.02 16.13
C ILE A 27 -5.23 4.29 16.72
N PRO A 28 -5.49 5.37 17.47
CA PRO A 28 -6.84 5.69 17.95
C PRO A 28 -7.85 5.88 16.82
N TYR A 29 -7.45 6.48 15.69
CA TYR A 29 -8.32 6.68 14.54
C TYR A 29 -8.96 5.36 14.08
N TYR A 30 -8.20 4.30 13.95
CA TYR A 30 -8.72 2.99 13.53
C TYR A 30 -9.39 2.24 14.68
N THR A 31 -8.87 2.33 15.89
CA THR A 31 -9.41 1.66 17.08
C THR A 31 -10.81 2.15 17.43
N GLU A 32 -11.08 3.45 17.36
CA GLU A 32 -12.40 4.01 17.62
C GLU A 32 -13.46 3.48 16.63
N ARG A 33 -13.10 3.26 15.38
CA ARG A 33 -14.00 2.63 14.40
C ARG A 33 -14.26 1.16 14.74
N GLY A 34 -13.25 0.46 15.21
CA GLY A 34 -13.39 -0.89 15.73
C GLY A 34 -14.36 -0.95 16.92
N LYS A 35 -14.21 -0.03 17.89
CA LYS A 35 -15.13 0.09 19.04
C LYS A 35 -16.57 0.40 18.61
N GLY A 36 -16.75 1.16 17.51
CA GLY A 36 -18.05 1.44 16.90
C GLY A 36 -18.76 0.21 16.31
N GLY A 37 -18.16 -0.98 16.38
CA GLY A 37 -18.83 -2.22 16.00
C GLY A 37 -18.62 -2.66 14.54
N ILE A 38 -17.72 -2.03 13.78
CA ILE A 38 -17.45 -2.41 12.39
C ILE A 38 -16.83 -3.83 12.29
N GLY A 39 -17.21 -4.61 11.27
CA GLY A 39 -16.70 -5.96 11.07
C GLY A 39 -15.27 -6.03 10.57
N ALA A 40 -14.90 -5.11 9.68
CA ALA A 40 -13.54 -5.03 9.14
C ALA A 40 -13.12 -3.59 8.88
N ILE A 41 -11.81 -3.35 8.92
CA ILE A 41 -11.18 -2.07 8.62
C ILE A 41 -10.12 -2.30 7.53
N ALA A 42 -10.23 -1.59 6.41
CA ALA A 42 -9.19 -1.54 5.40
C ALA A 42 -8.35 -0.27 5.58
N CYS A 43 -7.09 -0.44 5.92
CA CYS A 43 -6.14 0.67 5.94
C CYS A 43 -5.77 1.08 4.53
N ALA A 44 -5.54 2.37 4.33
CA ALA A 44 -5.11 2.94 3.06
C ALA A 44 -3.80 2.37 2.55
N ALA A 45 -3.56 2.57 1.28
CA ALA A 45 -2.47 1.97 0.52
C ALA A 45 -1.07 2.23 1.10
N VAL A 46 -0.25 1.22 0.95
CA VAL A 46 1.19 1.28 1.16
C VAL A 46 1.85 0.74 -0.12
N PRO A 47 2.82 1.46 -0.70
CA PRO A 47 3.58 0.95 -1.83
C PRO A 47 4.33 -0.33 -1.47
N VAL A 48 4.30 -1.32 -2.37
CA VAL A 48 4.98 -2.62 -2.12
C VAL A 48 6.48 -2.47 -2.00
N ASP A 49 7.06 -1.47 -2.66
CA ASP A 49 8.49 -1.21 -2.61
C ASP A 49 8.99 -0.98 -1.19
N ILE A 50 8.24 -0.24 -0.38
CA ILE A 50 8.60 0.01 1.02
C ILE A 50 8.31 -1.18 1.96
N MET A 51 7.71 -2.25 1.46
CA MET A 51 7.36 -3.44 2.24
C MET A 51 8.34 -4.60 2.03
N VAL A 52 9.39 -4.42 1.22
CA VAL A 52 10.23 -5.53 0.78
C VAL A 52 11.73 -5.33 0.98
N SER A 53 12.19 -4.12 1.25
CA SER A 53 13.62 -3.83 1.30
C SER A 53 13.99 -2.74 2.31
N ASP A 54 15.04 -2.99 3.08
CA ASP A 54 15.68 -1.97 3.92
C ASP A 54 16.35 -0.86 3.09
N LYS A 55 16.71 -1.14 1.84
CA LYS A 55 17.29 -0.14 0.93
C LYS A 55 16.38 1.07 0.74
N VAL A 56 15.08 0.83 0.58
CA VAL A 56 14.07 1.90 0.42
C VAL A 56 14.03 2.82 1.63
N TRP A 57 14.38 2.30 2.80
CA TRP A 57 14.42 3.06 4.05
C TRP A 57 15.81 3.65 4.34
N GLY A 58 16.83 3.29 3.56
CA GLY A 58 18.19 3.76 3.74
C GLY A 58 18.88 3.34 5.05
N LYS A 59 18.30 2.36 5.75
CA LYS A 59 18.75 1.92 7.08
C LYS A 59 18.45 0.44 7.27
N GLU A 60 19.47 -0.33 7.70
CA GLU A 60 19.30 -1.72 8.06
C GLU A 60 18.26 -1.89 9.21
N GLY A 61 17.39 -2.90 9.08
CA GLY A 61 16.34 -3.18 10.06
C GLY A 61 15.11 -2.27 9.97
N ALA A 62 15.08 -1.29 9.07
CA ALA A 62 13.97 -0.35 8.95
C ALA A 62 12.66 -1.03 8.53
N LEU A 63 12.73 -2.08 7.72
CA LEU A 63 11.56 -2.90 7.38
C LEU A 63 10.99 -3.60 8.62
N ALA A 64 11.85 -4.19 9.45
CA ALA A 64 11.42 -4.82 10.69
C ALA A 64 10.79 -3.81 11.65
N GLU A 65 11.36 -2.62 11.79
CA GLU A 65 10.80 -1.51 12.58
C GLU A 65 9.43 -1.07 12.04
N PHE A 66 9.28 -0.98 10.70
CA PHE A 66 8.00 -0.69 10.06
C PHE A 66 6.95 -1.76 10.39
N VAL A 67 7.28 -3.04 10.21
CA VAL A 67 6.40 -4.18 10.49
C VAL A 67 5.98 -4.19 11.96
N ASN A 68 6.91 -3.98 12.89
CA ASN A 68 6.63 -3.92 14.33
C ASN A 68 5.72 -2.72 14.69
N GLY A 69 5.93 -1.57 14.05
CA GLY A 69 5.06 -0.42 14.23
C GLY A 69 3.63 -0.66 13.73
N MET A 70 3.47 -1.43 12.66
CA MET A 70 2.16 -1.84 12.14
C MET A 70 1.48 -2.88 13.03
N ARG A 71 2.26 -3.78 13.65
CA ARG A 71 1.74 -4.76 14.62
C ARG A 71 1.01 -4.08 15.78
N ARG A 72 1.54 -2.99 16.31
CA ARG A 72 0.86 -2.22 17.35
C ARG A 72 -0.55 -1.76 16.95
N LEU A 73 -0.72 -1.36 15.69
CA LEU A 73 -2.04 -0.99 15.17
C LEU A 73 -2.97 -2.20 15.10
N THR A 74 -2.50 -3.32 14.54
CA THR A 74 -3.34 -4.53 14.39
C THR A 74 -3.76 -5.07 15.74
N ASP A 75 -2.85 -5.12 16.72
CA ASP A 75 -3.15 -5.56 18.09
C ASP A 75 -4.25 -4.71 18.74
N GLU A 76 -4.17 -3.37 18.62
CA GLU A 76 -5.17 -2.47 19.19
C GLU A 76 -6.54 -2.60 18.51
N VAL A 77 -6.58 -2.78 17.19
CA VAL A 77 -7.82 -3.00 16.46
C VAL A 77 -8.43 -4.37 16.82
N HIS A 78 -7.62 -5.42 16.91
CA HIS A 78 -8.09 -6.75 17.30
C HIS A 78 -8.77 -6.80 18.67
N LYS A 79 -8.30 -6.00 19.65
CA LYS A 79 -8.97 -5.86 20.96
C LYS A 79 -10.43 -5.42 20.86
N THR A 80 -10.79 -4.76 19.77
CA THR A 80 -12.20 -4.35 19.52
C THR A 80 -13.06 -5.43 18.88
N GLY A 81 -12.47 -6.56 18.48
CA GLY A 81 -13.11 -7.64 17.73
C GLY A 81 -13.27 -7.38 16.24
N ALA A 82 -12.79 -6.25 15.71
CA ALA A 82 -12.75 -5.98 14.28
C ALA A 82 -11.57 -6.69 13.60
N LYS A 83 -11.76 -7.07 12.34
CA LYS A 83 -10.68 -7.51 11.45
C LYS A 83 -10.02 -6.32 10.76
N ILE A 84 -8.74 -6.41 10.46
CA ILE A 84 -7.99 -5.32 9.83
C ILE A 84 -7.20 -5.82 8.63
N GLY A 85 -7.23 -5.07 7.54
CA GLY A 85 -6.46 -5.33 6.32
C GLY A 85 -5.66 -4.13 5.88
N LEU A 86 -4.65 -4.38 5.06
CA LEU A 86 -3.82 -3.35 4.46
C LEU A 86 -3.96 -3.38 2.94
N GLN A 87 -4.16 -2.22 2.33
CA GLN A 87 -4.14 -2.08 0.89
C GLN A 87 -2.68 -1.94 0.42
N LEU A 88 -2.28 -2.79 -0.52
CA LEU A 88 -0.99 -2.73 -1.20
C LEU A 88 -1.17 -2.11 -2.58
N MET A 89 -0.23 -1.26 -2.97
CA MET A 89 -0.21 -0.59 -4.26
C MET A 89 1.18 -0.59 -4.87
N HIS A 90 1.28 -0.32 -6.17
CA HIS A 90 2.52 0.01 -6.84
C HIS A 90 2.35 1.37 -7.52
N ASN A 91 3.23 2.29 -7.17
CA ASN A 91 3.22 3.63 -7.71
C ASN A 91 4.04 3.67 -9.00
N ASN A 92 3.40 3.96 -10.11
CA ASN A 92 4.09 4.10 -11.40
C ASN A 92 4.24 5.55 -11.86
N TYR A 93 3.59 6.52 -11.20
CA TYR A 93 3.48 7.90 -11.67
C TYR A 93 4.23 8.96 -10.85
N TYR A 94 5.04 8.58 -9.87
CA TYR A 94 5.67 9.62 -9.06
C TYR A 94 6.71 10.42 -9.84
N PRO A 95 6.69 11.77 -9.71
CA PRO A 95 7.76 12.60 -10.23
C PRO A 95 9.11 12.17 -9.63
N ALA A 96 10.16 12.34 -10.41
CA ALA A 96 11.52 12.02 -10.01
C ALA A 96 11.79 12.49 -8.57
N GLY A 97 11.97 11.54 -7.65
CA GLY A 97 12.29 11.80 -6.24
C GLY A 97 11.37 11.19 -5.19
N MET A 98 10.16 10.68 -5.52
CA MET A 98 9.23 10.20 -4.49
C MET A 98 8.84 8.72 -4.52
N ALA A 99 8.98 8.03 -5.61
CA ALA A 99 8.95 6.56 -5.69
C ALA A 99 9.46 6.11 -7.06
N ILE A 100 10.72 6.23 -7.24
CA ILE A 100 11.40 5.52 -8.31
C ILE A 100 11.31 4.05 -7.92
N ASP A 101 10.88 3.20 -8.83
CA ASP A 101 11.07 1.77 -8.67
C ASP A 101 12.55 1.54 -8.34
N ASP A 102 12.83 0.93 -7.19
CA ASP A 102 14.18 0.60 -6.73
C ASP A 102 14.98 -0.23 -7.77
N MET A 103 14.26 -0.83 -8.73
CA MET A 103 14.82 -1.66 -9.78
C MET A 103 15.06 -0.93 -11.10
N THR A 104 14.26 0.06 -11.47
CA THR A 104 14.31 0.67 -12.81
C THR A 104 14.78 2.11 -12.80
N GLY A 105 14.64 2.81 -11.69
CA GLY A 105 15.02 4.22 -11.59
C GLY A 105 14.15 5.17 -12.45
N HIS A 106 13.07 4.68 -13.09
CA HIS A 106 12.19 5.47 -13.95
C HIS A 106 10.72 5.05 -13.80
N ALA A 107 9.82 5.96 -14.17
CA ALA A 107 8.38 5.67 -14.16
C ALA A 107 8.03 4.68 -15.27
N ILE A 108 7.29 3.64 -14.94
CA ILE A 108 6.87 2.57 -15.86
C ILE A 108 5.34 2.51 -15.98
N CYS A 109 4.88 2.05 -17.12
CA CYS A 109 3.47 1.82 -17.44
C CYS A 109 3.34 0.68 -18.45
N PRO A 110 2.15 0.16 -18.74
CA PRO A 110 1.98 -0.93 -19.71
C PRO A 110 2.38 -0.59 -21.13
N SER A 111 2.41 0.69 -21.50
CA SER A 111 2.82 1.18 -22.82
C SER A 111 3.56 2.49 -22.69
N ALA A 112 4.59 2.70 -23.51
CA ALA A 112 5.32 3.97 -23.50
C ALA A 112 4.42 5.14 -23.90
N VAL A 113 4.36 6.16 -23.05
CA VAL A 113 3.55 7.36 -23.30
C VAL A 113 4.28 8.62 -22.85
N VAL A 114 3.86 9.74 -23.44
CA VAL A 114 4.26 11.08 -22.98
C VAL A 114 3.01 11.77 -22.46
N GLU A 115 3.07 12.29 -21.25
CA GLU A 115 1.93 12.99 -20.66
C GLU A 115 1.61 14.27 -21.43
N PRO A 116 0.33 14.48 -21.80
CA PRO A 116 -0.10 15.70 -22.47
C PRO A 116 -0.09 16.91 -21.53
N ASP A 117 -0.43 18.08 -22.05
CA ASP A 117 -0.74 19.27 -21.28
C ASP A 117 -2.23 19.61 -21.45
N PRO A 118 -3.07 19.58 -20.41
CA PRO A 118 -2.74 19.17 -19.03
C PRO A 118 -2.47 17.66 -18.91
N PRO A 119 -1.71 17.22 -17.89
CA PRO A 119 -1.42 15.81 -17.71
C PRO A 119 -2.68 15.01 -17.34
N ARG A 120 -2.75 13.76 -17.79
CA ARG A 120 -3.89 12.87 -17.56
C ARG A 120 -4.04 12.43 -16.12
N HIS A 121 -2.97 12.47 -15.35
CA HIS A 121 -2.97 12.07 -13.96
C HIS A 121 -2.44 13.18 -13.06
N PRO A 122 -3.08 13.46 -11.88
CA PRO A 122 -2.71 14.57 -11.01
C PRO A 122 -1.29 14.47 -10.42
N TRP A 123 -0.65 13.32 -10.52
CA TRP A 123 0.70 13.05 -10.01
C TRP A 123 1.78 13.05 -11.11
N THR A 124 1.40 13.29 -12.36
CA THR A 124 2.31 13.44 -13.49
C THR A 124 2.48 14.91 -13.88
N THR A 125 3.48 15.20 -14.69
CA THR A 125 3.72 16.53 -15.25
C THR A 125 3.61 16.50 -16.77
N ALA A 126 3.22 17.61 -17.37
CA ALA A 126 3.20 17.74 -18.83
C ALA A 126 4.57 17.40 -19.42
N GLY A 127 4.59 16.62 -20.50
CA GLY A 127 5.81 16.16 -21.15
C GLY A 127 6.56 15.04 -20.41
N GLN A 128 6.09 14.58 -19.25
CA GLN A 128 6.72 13.45 -18.55
C GLN A 128 6.66 12.19 -19.40
N LYS A 129 7.82 11.55 -19.61
CA LYS A 129 7.92 10.26 -20.28
C LYS A 129 7.66 9.14 -19.30
N LEU A 130 6.73 8.26 -19.64
CA LEU A 130 6.47 7.01 -18.95
C LEU A 130 6.95 5.88 -19.87
N ASN A 131 7.78 4.99 -19.36
CA ASN A 131 8.38 3.93 -20.15
C ASN A 131 7.54 2.65 -20.08
N GLU A 132 7.50 1.91 -21.17
CA GLU A 132 6.86 0.61 -21.19
C GLU A 132 7.61 -0.35 -20.26
N ALA A 133 6.87 -0.99 -19.36
CA ALA A 133 7.42 -1.98 -18.45
C ALA A 133 7.82 -3.26 -19.20
N THR A 134 9.03 -3.71 -19.01
CA THR A 134 9.48 -5.01 -19.50
C THR A 134 8.80 -6.16 -18.75
N VAL A 135 8.75 -7.34 -19.38
CA VAL A 135 8.24 -8.56 -18.71
C VAL A 135 9.03 -8.88 -17.42
N ALA A 136 10.33 -8.60 -17.41
CA ALA A 136 11.17 -8.80 -16.23
C ALA A 136 10.77 -7.87 -15.08
N GLU A 137 10.53 -6.59 -15.36
CA GLU A 137 10.05 -5.61 -14.37
C GLU A 137 8.67 -6.00 -13.83
N ILE A 138 7.75 -6.40 -14.71
CA ILE A 138 6.41 -6.87 -14.30
C ILE A 138 6.53 -8.08 -13.34
N LYS A 139 7.38 -9.05 -13.65
CA LYS A 139 7.63 -10.21 -12.76
C LYS A 139 8.20 -9.77 -11.42
N GLY A 140 9.17 -8.85 -11.42
CA GLY A 140 9.73 -8.28 -10.19
C GLY A 140 8.66 -7.56 -9.33
N ILE A 141 7.74 -6.83 -9.94
CA ILE A 141 6.62 -6.18 -9.24
C ILE A 141 5.68 -7.23 -8.63
N ILE A 142 5.37 -8.32 -9.34
CA ILE A 142 4.57 -9.43 -8.80
C ILE A 142 5.23 -10.02 -7.55
N GLU A 143 6.55 -10.23 -7.59
CA GLU A 143 7.32 -10.70 -6.43
C GLU A 143 7.28 -9.71 -5.27
N LYS A 144 7.39 -8.41 -5.53
CA LYS A 144 7.23 -7.35 -4.51
C LYS A 144 5.86 -7.40 -3.84
N PHE A 145 4.78 -7.60 -4.59
CA PHE A 145 3.44 -7.80 -4.01
C PHE A 145 3.37 -9.04 -3.11
N ALA A 146 3.97 -10.15 -3.53
CA ALA A 146 4.02 -11.37 -2.73
C ALA A 146 4.81 -11.19 -1.43
N LEU A 147 5.97 -10.54 -1.49
CA LEU A 147 6.79 -10.20 -0.33
C LEU A 147 6.09 -9.18 0.59
N GLY A 148 5.48 -8.14 0.00
CA GLY A 148 4.67 -7.18 0.74
C GLY A 148 3.53 -7.85 1.51
N ALA A 149 2.83 -8.80 0.91
CA ALA A 149 1.79 -9.58 1.57
C ALA A 149 2.33 -10.42 2.74
N LYS A 150 3.55 -10.99 2.62
CA LYS A 150 4.23 -11.67 3.75
C LYS A 150 4.50 -10.70 4.90
N SER A 151 4.98 -9.49 4.61
CA SER A 151 5.23 -8.46 5.61
C SER A 151 3.95 -8.00 6.30
N VAL A 152 2.85 -7.83 5.53
CA VAL A 152 1.52 -7.52 6.06
C VAL A 152 1.04 -8.62 7.02
N LYS A 153 1.18 -9.89 6.63
CA LYS A 153 0.86 -11.02 7.50
C LYS A 153 1.72 -11.02 8.77
N ALA A 154 3.02 -10.78 8.64
CA ALA A 154 3.93 -10.68 9.78
C ALA A 154 3.57 -9.54 10.73
N ALA A 155 2.99 -8.44 10.22
CA ALA A 155 2.46 -7.33 11.02
C ALA A 155 1.08 -7.60 11.65
N GLY A 156 0.53 -8.80 11.51
CA GLY A 156 -0.71 -9.22 12.18
C GLY A 156 -2.00 -8.85 11.45
N TYR A 157 -1.95 -8.38 10.21
CA TYR A 157 -3.16 -8.10 9.44
C TYR A 157 -3.87 -9.38 9.02
N ASP A 158 -5.19 -9.35 8.98
CA ASP A 158 -6.06 -10.48 8.63
C ASP A 158 -6.19 -10.68 7.11
N PHE A 159 -6.06 -9.60 6.32
CA PHE A 159 -6.22 -9.65 4.86
C PHE A 159 -5.43 -8.56 4.15
N VAL A 160 -5.26 -8.74 2.84
CA VAL A 160 -4.64 -7.77 1.93
C VAL A 160 -5.68 -7.32 0.92
N ILE A 161 -5.67 -6.03 0.59
CA ILE A 161 -6.39 -5.47 -0.55
C ILE A 161 -5.38 -5.12 -1.63
N PHE A 162 -5.61 -5.61 -2.83
CA PHE A 162 -4.82 -5.28 -4.01
C PHE A 162 -5.41 -4.03 -4.68
N HIS A 163 -4.65 -2.94 -4.70
CA HIS A 163 -5.12 -1.68 -5.23
C HIS A 163 -5.09 -1.67 -6.78
N ARG A 164 -6.27 -1.80 -7.38
CA ARG A 164 -6.49 -1.79 -8.83
C ARG A 164 -7.38 -0.63 -9.25
N ALA A 165 -7.07 0.57 -8.79
CA ALA A 165 -7.86 1.77 -9.10
C ALA A 165 -6.95 2.98 -9.28
N HIS A 166 -7.52 4.11 -9.65
CA HIS A 166 -6.91 5.44 -9.70
C HIS A 166 -5.71 5.55 -10.68
N GLY A 167 -5.65 4.70 -11.71
CA GLY A 167 -4.58 4.75 -12.70
C GLY A 167 -3.23 4.21 -12.24
N TYR A 168 -3.11 3.58 -11.08
CA TYR A 168 -1.88 2.90 -10.69
C TYR A 168 -1.60 1.68 -11.58
N LEU A 169 -0.33 1.26 -11.66
CA LEU A 169 0.10 0.23 -12.60
C LEU A 169 -0.84 -1.00 -12.70
N PRO A 170 -1.35 -1.58 -11.59
CA PRO A 170 -2.26 -2.71 -11.70
C PRO A 170 -3.66 -2.36 -12.24
N CYS A 171 -3.97 -1.08 -12.43
CA CYS A 171 -5.21 -0.59 -13.01
C CYS A 171 -5.12 -0.37 -14.52
N GLN A 172 -3.93 -0.15 -15.02
CA GLN A 172 -3.64 0.11 -16.43
C GLN A 172 -3.60 -1.17 -17.26
#